data_f9928cc5c82c2e1f2cd06be2ff8c551c
#
_entry.id   f9928cc5c82c2e1f2cd06be2ff8c551c
#
_cell.length_a   1.000
_cell.length_b   1.000
_cell.length_c   1.000
_cell.angle_alpha   90.00
_cell.angle_beta   90.00
_cell.angle_gamma   90.00
#
_symmetry.space_group_name_H-M   'P 1'
#
loop_
_entity.id
_entity.type
_entity.pdbx_description
1 polymer ?
#
loop_
_entity_poly.entity_id
_entity_poly.type
_entity_poly.pdbx_seq_one_letter_code
_entity_poly.pdbx_strand_id
1 'polypeptide(L)'
;MLVALRTSLQVAMARLRALWLARVWGMHIGSDVRISGKAHLDFTNPGGVHIGDMTLIAPGARVLTHDFVGGYLRDTRIGARCFVGANAIILPGVNVGDQCIVAAGAVVTRDVPSHSLVAGNPARVLRSDLRLGRHGRTMASTLEAIAVEITARKNN
;
A
#
# COMPACT_ATOMS: atom_id res chain seq x y z
N MET A 1 -21.95 0.15 17.56
CA MET A 1 -21.79 -1.30 17.52
C MET A 1 -21.67 -1.82 16.07
N LEU A 2 -22.59 -1.57 15.17
CA LEU A 2 -22.56 -2.03 13.77
C LEU A 2 -21.34 -1.56 12.96
N VAL A 3 -20.90 -0.31 13.12
CA VAL A 3 -19.72 0.23 12.41
C VAL A 3 -18.44 -0.47 12.83
N ALA A 4 -18.25 -0.72 14.13
CA ALA A 4 -17.08 -1.43 14.64
C ALA A 4 -17.03 -2.88 14.12
N LEU A 5 -18.16 -3.58 14.12
CA LEU A 5 -18.27 -4.93 13.61
C LEU A 5 -17.95 -4.99 12.11
N ARG A 6 -18.48 -4.07 11.32
CA ARG A 6 -18.19 -3.93 9.89
C ARG A 6 -16.71 -3.70 9.63
N THR A 7 -16.07 -2.82 10.40
CA THR A 7 -14.63 -2.52 10.27
C THR A 7 -13.77 -3.74 10.62
N SER A 8 -14.12 -4.44 11.69
CA SER A 8 -13.42 -5.67 12.10
C SER A 8 -13.52 -6.76 11.03
N LEU A 9 -14.69 -6.93 10.45
CA LEU A 9 -14.91 -7.89 9.36
C LEU A 9 -14.10 -7.53 8.11
N GLN A 10 -14.06 -6.25 7.73
CA GLN A 10 -13.26 -5.79 6.59
C GLN A 10 -11.75 -6.04 6.81
N VAL A 11 -11.26 -5.82 8.02
CA VAL A 11 -9.85 -6.10 8.37
C VAL A 11 -9.56 -7.61 8.32
N ALA A 12 -10.46 -8.44 8.85
CA ALA A 12 -10.31 -9.89 8.78
C ALA A 12 -10.31 -10.40 7.33
N MET A 13 -11.22 -9.91 6.50
CA MET A 13 -11.26 -10.26 5.06
C MET A 13 -9.98 -9.82 4.32
N ALA A 14 -9.45 -8.65 4.63
CA ALA A 14 -8.20 -8.17 4.02
C ALA A 14 -7.00 -9.06 4.39
N ARG A 15 -6.95 -9.54 5.64
CA ARG A 15 -5.91 -10.48 6.11
C ARG A 15 -6.05 -11.86 5.45
N LEU A 16 -7.27 -12.40 5.40
CA LEU A 16 -7.54 -13.68 4.72
C LEU A 16 -7.15 -13.62 3.25
N ARG A 17 -7.46 -12.51 2.58
CA ARG A 17 -7.05 -12.28 1.19
C ARG A 17 -5.53 -12.27 1.05
N ALA A 18 -4.80 -11.59 1.92
CA ALA A 18 -3.34 -11.56 1.89
C ALA A 18 -2.74 -12.97 2.04
N LEU A 19 -3.27 -13.76 2.98
CA LEU A 19 -2.86 -15.16 3.17
C LEU A 19 -3.16 -16.03 1.95
N TRP A 20 -4.33 -15.87 1.34
CA TRP A 20 -4.72 -16.60 0.14
C TRP A 20 -3.81 -16.26 -1.04
N LEU A 21 -3.52 -14.98 -1.26
CA LEU A 21 -2.60 -14.53 -2.31
C LEU A 21 -1.19 -15.09 -2.12
N ALA A 22 -0.71 -15.13 -0.87
CA ALA A 22 0.60 -15.69 -0.56
C ALA A 22 0.65 -17.22 -0.75
N ARG A 23 -0.37 -17.94 -0.23
CA ARG A 23 -0.36 -19.41 -0.22
C ARG A 23 -0.73 -20.05 -1.55
N VAL A 24 -1.71 -19.48 -2.25
CA VAL A 24 -2.27 -20.05 -3.49
C VAL A 24 -1.56 -19.52 -4.72
N TRP A 25 -1.24 -18.24 -4.74
CA TRP A 25 -0.62 -17.59 -5.91
C TRP A 25 0.90 -17.41 -5.79
N GLY A 26 1.49 -17.74 -4.64
CA GLY A 26 2.94 -17.62 -4.44
C GLY A 26 3.45 -16.16 -4.38
N MET A 27 2.58 -15.20 -4.08
CA MET A 27 2.99 -13.82 -3.87
C MET A 27 3.76 -13.67 -2.56
N HIS A 28 4.77 -12.82 -2.54
CA HIS A 28 5.55 -12.53 -1.33
C HIS A 28 4.90 -11.40 -0.53
N ILE A 29 4.06 -11.76 0.43
CA ILE A 29 3.29 -10.81 1.24
C ILE A 29 3.71 -10.92 2.70
N GLY A 30 4.21 -9.80 3.24
CA GLY A 30 4.66 -9.69 4.62
C GLY A 30 3.54 -9.75 5.65
N SER A 31 3.92 -9.56 6.91
CA SER A 31 3.00 -9.58 8.05
C SER A 31 2.14 -8.32 8.09
N ASP A 32 0.89 -8.46 8.58
CA ASP A 32 -0.06 -7.36 8.76
C ASP A 32 -0.26 -6.46 7.53
N VAL A 33 -0.12 -7.02 6.34
CA VAL A 33 -0.43 -6.35 5.09
C VAL A 33 -1.94 -6.28 4.90
N ARG A 34 -2.44 -5.12 4.45
CA ARG A 34 -3.84 -4.92 4.10
C ARG A 34 -3.99 -4.67 2.61
N ILE A 35 -4.68 -5.55 1.93
CA ILE A 35 -4.95 -5.45 0.50
C ILE A 35 -6.45 -5.31 0.30
N SER A 36 -6.88 -4.18 -0.26
CA SER A 36 -8.29 -3.97 -0.61
C SER A 36 -8.79 -5.04 -1.55
N GLY A 37 -10.04 -5.48 -1.37
CA GLY A 37 -10.70 -6.38 -2.31
C GLY A 37 -10.76 -5.87 -3.75
N LYS A 38 -10.70 -4.55 -3.93
CA LYS A 38 -10.70 -3.88 -5.24
C LYS A 38 -9.28 -3.54 -5.76
N ALA A 39 -8.23 -3.88 -5.03
CA ALA A 39 -6.87 -3.74 -5.53
C ALA A 39 -6.56 -4.87 -6.53
N HIS A 40 -5.79 -4.56 -7.55
CA HIS A 40 -5.34 -5.52 -8.57
C HIS A 40 -3.86 -5.82 -8.39
N LEU A 41 -3.53 -7.05 -8.05
CA LEU A 41 -2.18 -7.59 -8.08
C LEU A 41 -2.03 -8.45 -9.33
N ASP A 42 -0.85 -8.44 -9.91
CA ASP A 42 -0.63 -9.12 -11.19
C ASP A 42 -0.65 -10.65 -11.05
N PHE A 43 -1.60 -11.29 -11.70
CA PHE A 43 -1.73 -12.74 -11.72
C PHE A 43 -1.01 -13.40 -12.91
N THR A 44 -0.43 -12.62 -13.83
CA THR A 44 0.39 -13.14 -14.93
C THR A 44 1.75 -13.60 -14.41
N ASN A 45 2.33 -12.85 -13.47
CA ASN A 45 3.55 -13.22 -12.78
C ASN A 45 3.39 -12.98 -11.26
N PRO A 46 2.59 -13.79 -10.58
CA PRO A 46 2.26 -13.56 -9.17
C PRO A 46 3.47 -13.68 -8.24
N GLY A 47 4.41 -14.57 -8.52
CA GLY A 47 5.68 -14.71 -7.78
C GLY A 47 6.56 -13.45 -7.81
N GLY A 48 6.36 -12.58 -8.79
CA GLY A 48 7.07 -11.29 -8.88
C GLY A 48 6.49 -10.19 -7.99
N VAL A 49 5.34 -10.41 -7.34
CA VAL A 49 4.72 -9.42 -6.44
C VAL A 49 5.30 -9.56 -5.04
N HIS A 50 5.97 -8.51 -4.56
CA HIS A 50 6.53 -8.45 -3.21
C HIS A 50 5.97 -7.24 -2.45
N ILE A 51 5.38 -7.48 -1.29
CA ILE A 51 4.79 -6.43 -0.43
C ILE A 51 5.28 -6.63 0.99
N GLY A 52 6.00 -5.63 1.51
CA GLY A 52 6.58 -5.64 2.85
C GLY A 52 5.55 -5.46 3.97
N ASP A 53 6.01 -5.70 5.18
CA ASP A 53 5.20 -5.71 6.40
C ASP A 53 4.42 -4.41 6.62
N MET A 54 3.23 -4.51 7.22
CA MET A 54 2.41 -3.37 7.66
C MET A 54 2.08 -2.38 6.52
N THR A 55 2.10 -2.84 5.27
CA THR A 55 1.77 -2.03 4.09
C THR A 55 0.29 -2.11 3.77
N LEU A 56 -0.28 -1.02 3.24
CA LEU A 56 -1.67 -0.95 2.80
C LEU A 56 -1.73 -0.66 1.31
N ILE A 57 -2.47 -1.51 0.59
CA ILE A 57 -2.82 -1.32 -0.82
C ILE A 57 -4.29 -0.93 -0.91
N ALA A 58 -4.54 0.31 -1.33
CA ALA A 58 -5.86 0.92 -1.38
C ALA A 58 -6.72 0.41 -2.55
N PRO A 59 -8.04 0.69 -2.55
CA PRO A 59 -8.93 0.29 -3.63
C PRO A 59 -8.49 0.79 -5.01
N GLY A 60 -8.54 -0.07 -6.01
CA GLY A 60 -8.19 0.26 -7.40
C GLY A 60 -6.68 0.38 -7.67
N ALA A 61 -5.83 0.33 -6.65
CA ALA A 61 -4.39 0.33 -6.85
C ALA A 61 -3.96 -0.92 -7.63
N ARG A 62 -2.97 -0.77 -8.50
CA ARG A 62 -2.45 -1.84 -9.36
C ARG A 62 -0.96 -2.03 -9.12
N VAL A 63 -0.55 -3.27 -8.89
CA VAL A 63 0.86 -3.68 -8.79
C VAL A 63 1.12 -4.64 -9.94
N LEU A 64 1.90 -4.19 -10.92
CA LEU A 64 2.16 -4.92 -12.15
C LEU A 64 3.56 -5.55 -12.10
N THR A 65 3.68 -6.76 -12.63
CA THR A 65 4.93 -7.54 -12.70
C THR A 65 5.19 -8.09 -14.10
N HIS A 66 4.31 -7.77 -15.06
CA HIS A 66 4.52 -8.08 -16.47
C HIS A 66 4.30 -6.84 -17.33
N ASP A 67 5.04 -6.75 -18.42
CA ASP A 67 4.85 -5.77 -19.47
C ASP A 67 4.55 -6.50 -20.78
N PHE A 68 3.32 -6.38 -21.26
CA PHE A 68 2.87 -7.02 -22.50
C PHE A 68 3.58 -6.46 -23.73
N VAL A 69 3.80 -5.15 -23.78
CA VAL A 69 4.43 -4.47 -24.93
C VAL A 69 5.91 -4.78 -24.98
N GLY A 70 6.59 -4.72 -23.84
CA GLY A 70 8.02 -5.05 -23.72
C GLY A 70 8.30 -6.55 -23.72
N GLY A 71 7.29 -7.39 -23.52
CA GLY A 71 7.43 -8.85 -23.50
C GLY A 71 8.28 -9.39 -22.35
N TYR A 72 8.27 -8.73 -21.19
CA TYR A 72 9.08 -9.15 -20.05
C TYR A 72 8.29 -9.28 -18.74
N LEU A 73 8.82 -10.11 -17.86
CA LEU A 73 8.39 -10.27 -16.48
C LEU A 73 9.47 -9.68 -15.55
N ARG A 74 9.07 -8.88 -14.56
CA ARG A 74 9.99 -8.31 -13.57
C ARG A 74 9.33 -8.25 -12.19
N ASP A 75 10.10 -8.56 -11.17
CA ASP A 75 9.66 -8.40 -9.79
C ASP A 75 9.39 -6.94 -9.46
N THR A 76 8.25 -6.68 -8.88
CA THR A 76 7.86 -5.37 -8.35
C THR A 76 7.81 -5.46 -6.85
N ARG A 77 8.51 -4.57 -6.17
CA ARG A 77 8.70 -4.60 -4.72
C ARG A 77 8.13 -3.36 -4.07
N ILE A 78 7.39 -3.54 -3.01
CA ILE A 78 6.89 -2.48 -2.15
C ILE A 78 7.39 -2.79 -0.75
N GLY A 79 8.11 -1.85 -0.16
CA GLY A 79 8.70 -1.99 1.17
C GLY A 79 7.67 -2.04 2.29
N ALA A 80 8.18 -2.03 3.52
CA ALA A 80 7.38 -2.07 4.73
C ALA A 80 6.79 -0.69 5.08
N ARG A 81 5.65 -0.70 5.80
CA ARG A 81 4.95 0.49 6.30
C ARG A 81 4.60 1.50 5.22
N CYS A 82 4.36 1.02 4.00
CA CYS A 82 3.96 1.85 2.88
C CYS A 82 2.44 2.04 2.81
N PHE A 83 2.03 3.10 2.15
CA PHE A 83 0.65 3.32 1.71
C PHE A 83 0.63 3.50 0.20
N VAL A 84 -0.06 2.63 -0.49
CA VAL A 84 -0.32 2.76 -1.94
C VAL A 84 -1.74 3.25 -2.11
N GLY A 85 -1.86 4.49 -2.55
CA GLY A 85 -3.12 5.23 -2.67
C GLY A 85 -4.07 4.65 -3.71
N ALA A 86 -5.35 5.05 -3.61
CA ALA A 86 -6.39 4.58 -4.51
C ALA A 86 -6.05 4.85 -5.98
N ASN A 87 -6.29 3.85 -6.83
CA ASN A 87 -6.02 3.91 -8.28
C ASN A 87 -4.57 4.23 -8.67
N ALA A 88 -3.61 4.13 -7.75
CA ALA A 88 -2.20 4.23 -8.10
C ALA A 88 -1.75 3.01 -8.91
N ILE A 89 -0.80 3.20 -9.81
CA ILE A 89 -0.25 2.14 -10.66
C ILE A 89 1.26 2.06 -10.42
N ILE A 90 1.76 0.89 -10.07
CA ILE A 90 3.18 0.61 -9.93
C ILE A 90 3.58 -0.30 -11.09
N LEU A 91 4.49 0.18 -11.95
CA LEU A 91 4.91 -0.53 -13.15
C LEU A 91 5.85 -1.70 -12.84
N PRO A 92 5.96 -2.68 -13.77
CA PRO A 92 6.82 -3.84 -13.60
C PRO A 92 8.29 -3.47 -13.36
N GLY A 93 8.93 -4.11 -12.39
CA GLY A 93 10.33 -3.89 -12.06
C GLY A 93 10.61 -2.73 -11.12
N VAL A 94 9.59 -1.97 -10.71
CA VAL A 94 9.75 -0.84 -9.77
C VAL A 94 9.97 -1.35 -8.35
N ASN A 95 10.94 -0.73 -7.66
CA ASN A 95 11.17 -0.91 -6.23
C ASN A 95 10.72 0.35 -5.48
N VAL A 96 9.69 0.21 -4.66
CA VAL A 96 9.27 1.24 -3.71
C VAL A 96 9.90 0.90 -2.37
N GLY A 97 10.73 1.79 -1.83
CA GLY A 97 11.41 1.61 -0.55
C GLY A 97 10.45 1.59 0.63
N ASP A 98 11.00 1.46 1.83
CA ASP A 98 10.22 1.43 3.06
C ASP A 98 9.65 2.81 3.41
N GLN A 99 8.54 2.81 4.15
CA GLN A 99 7.91 4.03 4.66
C GLN A 99 7.59 5.06 3.57
N CYS A 100 7.09 4.58 2.43
CA CYS A 100 6.70 5.42 1.31
C CYS A 100 5.18 5.61 1.25
N ILE A 101 4.78 6.78 0.76
CA ILE A 101 3.41 7.08 0.36
C ILE A 101 3.40 7.26 -1.16
N VAL A 102 2.65 6.40 -1.83
CA VAL A 102 2.27 6.59 -3.23
C VAL A 102 0.89 7.23 -3.23
N ALA A 103 0.79 8.46 -3.69
CA ALA A 103 -0.46 9.21 -3.70
C ALA A 103 -1.51 8.56 -4.62
N ALA A 104 -2.78 8.84 -4.36
CA ALA A 104 -3.87 8.36 -5.20
C ALA A 104 -3.70 8.79 -6.67
N GLY A 105 -3.95 7.87 -7.59
CA GLY A 105 -3.83 8.09 -9.04
C GLY A 105 -2.40 8.25 -9.56
N ALA A 106 -1.38 8.09 -8.72
CA ALA A 106 0.01 8.18 -9.18
C ALA A 106 0.41 7.00 -10.07
N VAL A 107 1.23 7.26 -11.08
CA VAL A 107 1.82 6.22 -11.95
C VAL A 107 3.32 6.16 -11.70
N VAL A 108 3.75 5.15 -10.94
CA VAL A 108 5.14 4.97 -10.54
C VAL A 108 5.89 4.19 -11.61
N THR A 109 6.79 4.88 -12.31
CA THR A 109 7.55 4.37 -13.46
C THR A 109 9.03 4.11 -13.15
N ARG A 110 9.49 4.49 -11.95
CA ARG A 110 10.89 4.37 -11.50
C ARG A 110 10.92 4.04 -10.01
N ASP A 111 12.04 3.54 -9.56
CA ASP A 111 12.26 3.26 -8.14
C ASP A 111 12.02 4.48 -7.26
N VAL A 112 11.45 4.24 -6.08
CA VAL A 112 11.12 5.25 -5.08
C VAL A 112 12.02 5.04 -3.87
N PRO A 113 12.83 6.04 -3.50
CA PRO A 113 13.66 5.96 -2.29
C PRO A 113 12.78 5.79 -1.05
N SER A 114 13.30 5.07 -0.04
CA SER A 114 12.63 4.96 1.25
C SER A 114 12.30 6.33 1.83
N HIS A 115 11.28 6.39 2.67
CA HIS A 115 10.84 7.61 3.37
C HIS A 115 10.30 8.72 2.46
N SER A 116 9.75 8.37 1.29
CA SER A 116 9.31 9.34 0.28
C SER A 116 7.80 9.36 0.07
N LEU A 117 7.27 10.56 -0.21
CA LEU A 117 5.97 10.77 -0.81
C LEU A 117 6.14 10.99 -2.32
N VAL A 118 5.47 10.19 -3.12
CA VAL A 118 5.44 10.35 -4.58
C VAL A 118 4.02 10.56 -5.09
N ALA A 119 3.87 11.41 -6.10
CA ALA A 119 2.59 11.70 -6.73
C ALA A 119 2.76 12.07 -8.21
N GLY A 120 1.67 12.00 -8.95
CA GLY A 120 1.58 12.41 -10.36
C GLY A 120 1.72 11.27 -11.36
N ASN A 121 1.62 11.59 -12.64
CA ASN A 121 1.83 10.72 -13.78
C ASN A 121 2.73 11.39 -14.82
N PRO A 122 3.99 10.95 -14.98
CA PRO A 122 4.69 9.98 -14.14
C PRO A 122 4.94 10.52 -12.71
N ALA A 123 4.97 9.63 -11.72
CA ALA A 123 5.16 10.02 -10.32
C ALA A 123 6.54 10.66 -10.08
N ARG A 124 6.55 11.69 -9.21
CA ARG A 124 7.75 12.37 -8.75
C ARG A 124 7.78 12.43 -7.24
N VAL A 125 8.97 12.44 -6.67
CA VAL A 125 9.16 12.65 -5.23
C VAL A 125 8.77 14.08 -4.89
N LEU A 126 7.75 14.23 -4.04
CA LEU A 126 7.28 15.52 -3.54
C LEU A 126 7.84 15.84 -2.16
N ARG A 127 8.16 14.81 -1.39
CA ARG A 127 8.67 14.95 -0.02
C ARG A 127 9.54 13.75 0.32
N SER A 128 10.59 14.01 1.09
CA SER A 128 11.50 13.00 1.67
C SER A 128 11.43 13.05 3.21
N ASP A 129 12.12 12.11 3.84
CA ASP A 129 12.24 12.02 5.30
C ASP A 129 10.92 11.74 6.03
N LEU A 130 9.99 11.05 5.39
CA LEU A 130 8.76 10.61 6.02
C LEU A 130 9.07 9.60 7.13
N ARG A 131 8.36 9.76 8.25
CA ARG A 131 8.33 8.74 9.32
C ARG A 131 6.93 8.19 9.41
N LEU A 132 6.76 6.96 8.91
CA LEU A 132 5.48 6.32 8.83
C LEU A 132 5.41 5.15 9.81
N GLY A 133 4.29 5.06 10.48
CA GLY A 133 3.92 3.92 11.27
C GLY A 133 3.17 2.88 10.42
N ARG A 134 2.40 2.06 11.09
CA ARG A 134 1.60 0.97 10.52
C ARG A 134 0.67 1.48 9.40
N HIS A 135 0.68 0.81 8.25
CA HIS A 135 -0.16 1.11 7.09
C HIS A 135 0.05 2.53 6.51
N GLY A 136 1.28 3.03 6.57
CA GLY A 136 1.62 4.33 6.01
C GLY A 136 1.04 5.53 6.77
N ARG A 137 0.58 5.35 8.01
CA ARG A 137 0.08 6.46 8.83
C ARG A 137 1.25 7.33 9.27
N THR A 138 1.15 8.63 9.07
CA THR A 138 2.10 9.57 9.63
C THR A 138 1.93 9.67 11.15
N MET A 139 3.01 9.78 11.90
CA MET A 139 2.94 9.96 13.37
C MET A 139 2.18 11.24 13.73
N ALA A 140 2.35 12.31 12.97
CA ALA A 140 1.63 13.57 13.15
C ALA A 140 0.10 13.38 13.02
N SER A 141 -0.37 12.69 11.98
CA SER A 141 -1.82 12.45 11.81
C SER A 141 -2.43 11.61 12.94
N THR A 142 -1.63 10.74 13.55
CA THR A 142 -2.07 9.97 14.72
C THR A 142 -2.19 10.88 15.95
N LEU A 143 -1.23 11.77 16.16
CA LEU A 143 -1.26 12.72 17.28
C LEU A 143 -2.36 13.77 17.11
N GLU A 144 -2.57 14.29 15.90
CA GLU A 144 -3.67 15.20 15.59
C GLU A 144 -5.04 14.55 15.76
N ALA A 145 -5.20 13.30 15.30
CA ALA A 145 -6.43 12.54 15.49
C ALA A 145 -6.73 12.31 16.98
N ILE A 146 -5.70 11.99 17.77
CA ILE A 146 -5.83 11.83 19.22
C ILE A 146 -6.17 13.18 19.89
N ALA A 147 -5.53 14.27 19.48
CA ALA A 147 -5.80 15.61 20.00
C ALA A 147 -7.24 16.07 19.72
N VAL A 148 -7.74 15.83 18.51
CA VAL A 148 -9.14 16.10 18.12
C VAL A 148 -10.11 15.27 18.97
N GLU A 149 -9.83 14.00 19.19
CA GLU A 149 -10.67 13.10 19.98
C GLU A 149 -10.71 13.53 21.46
N ILE A 150 -9.56 13.91 22.04
CA ILE A 150 -9.48 14.41 23.42
C ILE A 150 -10.26 15.72 23.56
N THR A 151 -10.16 16.62 22.57
CA THR A 151 -10.88 17.89 22.58
C THR A 151 -12.40 17.69 22.48
N ALA A 152 -12.83 16.77 21.63
CA ALA A 152 -14.25 16.43 21.50
C ALA A 152 -14.83 15.81 22.78
N ARG A 153 -14.07 15.00 23.51
CA ARG A 153 -14.48 14.42 24.79
C ARG A 153 -14.54 15.41 25.95
N LYS A 154 -13.81 16.52 25.87
CA LYS A 154 -13.86 17.60 26.89
C LYS A 154 -15.05 18.53 26.72
N ASN A 155 -15.65 18.57 25.55
CA ASN A 155 -16.76 19.44 25.18
C ASN A 155 -18.15 18.74 25.29
N ASN A 156 -18.18 17.49 25.70
CA ASN A 156 -19.37 16.70 26.08
C ASN A 156 -19.35 16.41 27.58
#